data_222cf50216d57193d068393ee7736de0
#
_entry.id   222cf50216d57193d068393ee7736de0
#
_cell.length_a   1.000
_cell.length_b   1.000
_cell.length_c   1.000
_cell.angle_alpha   90.00
_cell.angle_beta   90.00
_cell.angle_gamma   90.00
#
_symmetry.space_group_name_H-M   'P 1'
#
loop_
_entity.id
_entity.type
_entity.pdbx_description
1 polymer ?
#
loop_
_entity_poly.entity_id
_entity_poly.type
_entity_poly.pdbx_seq_one_letter_code
_entity_poly.pdbx_strand_id
1 'polypeptide(L)'
;KGQSKRIWGEFYKVVDCSDVILHIIDARNVPGTRCTMIEKHIAKNAPHKHLVFVLNKIDLVPNWVAKRWIGELAQIRPTIAFHASMTHAFGKGALISLLRQFGKLNSDKKQISVGVIGYPNVGKSSVINTLISKKSCKVAPVPGETKIWQYITLFRNIYLIDCPGVVVDTAGDTETDSVLKGVVRAERLETPEDYIDAIQEAVKREHIAALYGLSKTGD
;
A
#
# COMPACT_ATOMS: atom_id res chain seq x y z
N LYS A 1 -15.79 -10.94 -11.96
CA LYS A 1 -16.84 -10.32 -11.09
C LYS A 1 -17.01 -11.01 -9.72
N GLY A 2 -16.76 -12.32 -9.55
CA GLY A 2 -16.94 -13.03 -8.26
C GLY A 2 -15.83 -12.80 -7.22
N GLN A 3 -14.60 -12.57 -7.63
CA GLN A 3 -13.47 -12.32 -6.70
C GLN A 3 -13.58 -10.97 -6.00
N SER A 4 -14.15 -9.96 -6.63
CA SER A 4 -14.31 -8.62 -6.05
C SER A 4 -15.17 -8.64 -4.79
N LYS A 5 -16.33 -9.31 -4.78
CA LYS A 5 -17.22 -9.36 -3.61
C LYS A 5 -16.57 -10.03 -2.39
N ARG A 6 -15.81 -11.11 -2.61
CA ARG A 6 -15.10 -11.81 -1.53
C ARG A 6 -14.01 -10.93 -0.93
N ILE A 7 -13.21 -10.27 -1.77
CA ILE A 7 -12.11 -9.38 -1.33
C ILE A 7 -12.69 -8.20 -0.54
N TRP A 8 -13.78 -7.60 -0.99
CA TRP A 8 -14.48 -6.55 -0.25
C TRP A 8 -15.01 -7.04 1.10
N GLY A 9 -15.55 -8.26 1.16
CA GLY A 9 -15.97 -8.87 2.42
C GLY A 9 -14.81 -9.04 3.40
N GLU A 10 -13.66 -9.50 2.93
CA GLU A 10 -12.46 -9.62 3.77
C GLU A 10 -11.95 -8.24 4.22
N PHE A 11 -11.99 -7.24 3.35
CA PHE A 11 -11.62 -5.87 3.69
C PHE A 11 -12.51 -5.29 4.82
N TYR A 12 -13.84 -5.39 4.70
CA TYR A 12 -14.74 -4.87 5.74
C TYR A 12 -14.52 -5.56 7.08
N LYS A 13 -14.29 -6.87 7.09
CA LYS A 13 -13.93 -7.60 8.32
C LYS A 13 -12.67 -7.02 8.97
N VAL A 14 -11.63 -6.74 8.17
CA VAL A 14 -10.40 -6.14 8.70
C VAL A 14 -10.67 -4.74 9.24
N VAL A 15 -11.43 -3.91 8.54
CA VAL A 15 -11.81 -2.58 9.02
C VAL A 15 -12.58 -2.68 10.33
N ASP A 16 -13.56 -3.59 10.42
CA ASP A 16 -14.40 -3.74 11.61
C ASP A 16 -13.62 -4.24 12.83
N CYS A 17 -12.70 -5.18 12.62
CA CYS A 17 -11.86 -5.75 13.68
C CYS A 17 -10.69 -4.87 14.12
N SER A 18 -10.41 -3.75 13.43
CA SER A 18 -9.24 -2.91 13.70
C SER A 18 -9.59 -1.69 14.52
N ASP A 19 -8.74 -1.34 15.48
CA ASP A 19 -8.78 -0.08 16.23
C ASP A 19 -8.00 1.02 15.50
N VAL A 20 -6.89 0.64 14.89
CA VAL A 20 -6.04 1.49 14.07
C VAL A 20 -5.95 0.90 12.67
N ILE A 21 -5.98 1.74 11.66
CA ILE A 21 -5.91 1.32 10.26
C ILE A 21 -4.70 2.00 9.62
N LEU A 22 -3.77 1.20 9.13
CA LEU A 22 -2.64 1.65 8.34
C LEU A 22 -3.00 1.55 6.85
N HIS A 23 -3.16 2.69 6.19
CA HIS A 23 -3.36 2.74 4.75
C HIS A 23 -2.01 2.88 4.05
N ILE A 24 -1.56 1.79 3.45
CA ILE A 24 -0.28 1.75 2.74
C ILE A 24 -0.46 2.32 1.34
N ILE A 25 0.35 3.32 1.01
CA ILE A 25 0.33 4.06 -0.26
C ILE A 25 1.71 3.92 -0.91
N ASP A 26 1.75 3.74 -2.22
CA ASP A 26 3.00 3.65 -2.99
C ASP A 26 3.49 5.07 -3.36
N ALA A 27 4.69 5.41 -2.93
CA ALA A 27 5.29 6.73 -3.19
C ALA A 27 5.47 7.04 -4.68
N ARG A 28 5.56 6.02 -5.53
CA ARG A 28 5.71 6.18 -6.99
C ARG A 28 4.43 6.66 -7.67
N ASN A 29 3.27 6.30 -7.09
CA ASN A 29 1.96 6.68 -7.62
C ASN A 29 0.96 6.88 -6.47
N VAL A 30 1.08 8.00 -5.78
CA VAL A 30 0.23 8.34 -4.63
C VAL A 30 -1.25 8.48 -5.04
N PRO A 31 -1.62 9.22 -6.09
CA PRO A 31 -3.01 9.34 -6.50
C PRO A 31 -3.64 8.00 -6.90
N GLY A 32 -2.90 7.16 -7.61
CA GLY A 32 -3.39 5.86 -8.10
C GLY A 32 -3.48 4.77 -7.05
N THR A 33 -2.79 4.90 -5.91
CA THR A 33 -2.79 3.89 -4.85
C THR A 33 -3.47 4.34 -3.55
N ARG A 34 -3.88 5.61 -3.48
CA ARG A 34 -4.65 6.17 -2.39
C ARG A 34 -6.14 5.90 -2.61
N CYS A 35 -6.76 5.20 -1.70
CA CYS A 35 -8.17 4.81 -1.78
C CYS A 35 -9.08 5.82 -1.06
N THR A 36 -9.41 6.94 -1.69
CA THR A 36 -10.25 8.00 -1.09
C THR A 36 -11.66 7.51 -0.73
N MET A 37 -12.19 6.53 -1.45
CA MET A 37 -13.49 5.93 -1.14
C MET A 37 -13.45 5.22 0.21
N ILE A 38 -12.36 4.48 0.49
CA ILE A 38 -12.16 3.80 1.76
C ILE A 38 -12.02 4.81 2.90
N GLU A 39 -11.28 5.90 2.67
CA GLU A 39 -11.12 6.98 3.66
C GLU A 39 -12.46 7.61 4.03
N LYS A 40 -13.30 7.89 3.03
CA LYS A 40 -14.68 8.41 3.22
C LYS A 40 -15.55 7.39 3.95
N HIS A 41 -15.45 6.10 3.60
CA HIS A 41 -16.19 5.05 4.27
C HIS A 41 -15.84 4.95 5.76
N ILE A 42 -14.55 4.95 6.11
CA ILE A 42 -14.08 4.91 7.50
C ILE A 42 -14.52 6.17 8.25
N ALA A 43 -14.38 7.35 7.65
CA ALA A 43 -14.79 8.61 8.27
C ALA A 43 -16.28 8.66 8.57
N LYS A 44 -17.13 8.06 7.71
CA LYS A 44 -18.59 8.03 7.88
C LYS A 44 -19.05 6.94 8.85
N ASN A 45 -18.53 5.72 8.70
CA ASN A 45 -19.09 4.54 9.38
C ASN A 45 -18.29 4.11 10.62
N ALA A 46 -17.03 4.55 10.74
CA ALA A 46 -16.16 4.18 11.85
C ALA A 46 -15.27 5.37 12.30
N PRO A 47 -15.85 6.54 12.65
CA PRO A 47 -15.10 7.76 12.99
C PRO A 47 -14.23 7.62 14.24
N HIS A 48 -14.50 6.63 15.09
CA HIS A 48 -13.75 6.32 16.30
C HIS A 48 -12.42 5.59 16.00
N LYS A 49 -12.21 5.12 14.77
CA LYS A 49 -10.99 4.41 14.37
C LYS A 49 -9.92 5.38 13.88
N HIS A 50 -8.68 5.09 14.22
CA HIS A 50 -7.56 5.91 13.80
C HIS A 50 -7.04 5.46 12.43
N LEU A 51 -7.10 6.34 11.44
CA LEU A 51 -6.54 6.10 10.10
C LEU A 51 -5.19 6.82 9.97
N VAL A 52 -4.14 6.07 9.62
CA VAL A 52 -2.78 6.56 9.42
C VAL A 52 -2.32 6.21 8.02
N PHE A 53 -1.73 7.15 7.31
CA PHE A 53 -1.09 6.90 6.03
C PHE A 53 0.36 6.43 6.23
N VAL A 54 0.74 5.42 5.49
CA VAL A 54 2.12 4.94 5.41
C VAL A 54 2.57 5.04 3.96
N LEU A 55 3.37 6.05 3.66
CA LEU A 55 3.92 6.28 2.33
C LEU A 55 5.13 5.35 2.15
N ASN A 56 4.90 4.20 1.53
CA ASN A 56 5.91 3.15 1.34
C ASN A 56 6.68 3.31 0.03
N LYS A 57 7.83 2.64 -0.08
CA LYS A 57 8.74 2.67 -1.24
C LYS A 57 9.32 4.06 -1.52
N ILE A 58 9.57 4.84 -0.47
CA ILE A 58 10.15 6.20 -0.60
C ILE A 58 11.57 6.18 -1.17
N ASP A 59 12.25 5.05 -1.11
CA ASP A 59 13.56 4.78 -1.72
C ASP A 59 13.53 4.81 -3.25
N LEU A 60 12.35 4.63 -3.86
CA LEU A 60 12.16 4.59 -5.31
C LEU A 60 11.77 5.95 -5.92
N VAL A 61 11.73 7.00 -5.11
CA VAL A 61 11.42 8.35 -5.56
C VAL A 61 12.45 9.35 -5.01
N PRO A 62 12.67 10.49 -5.69
CA PRO A 62 13.53 11.53 -5.18
C PRO A 62 13.05 12.08 -3.82
N ASN A 63 13.97 12.43 -2.93
CA ASN A 63 13.65 12.90 -1.58
C ASN A 63 12.69 14.10 -1.56
N TRP A 64 12.81 15.02 -2.53
CA TRP A 64 11.93 16.18 -2.62
C TRP A 64 10.48 15.80 -2.94
N VAL A 65 10.27 14.75 -3.78
CA VAL A 65 8.95 14.21 -4.10
C VAL A 65 8.33 13.59 -2.85
N ALA A 66 9.09 12.73 -2.15
CA ALA A 66 8.63 12.11 -0.91
C ALA A 66 8.24 13.17 0.13
N LYS A 67 9.08 14.19 0.35
CA LYS A 67 8.80 15.30 1.29
C LYS A 67 7.52 16.05 0.94
N ARG A 68 7.29 16.34 -0.34
CA ARG A 68 6.09 17.05 -0.80
C ARG A 68 4.84 16.23 -0.55
N TRP A 69 4.83 14.94 -0.92
CA TRP A 69 3.70 14.06 -0.66
C TRP A 69 3.40 13.87 0.82
N ILE A 70 4.44 13.73 1.66
CA ILE A 70 4.27 13.66 3.11
C ILE A 70 3.59 14.94 3.63
N GLY A 71 4.03 16.11 3.17
CA GLY A 71 3.43 17.39 3.56
C GLY A 71 1.96 17.50 3.16
N GLU A 72 1.59 17.08 1.94
CA GLU A 72 0.21 17.10 1.47
C GLU A 72 -0.69 16.08 2.20
N LEU A 73 -0.21 14.86 2.38
CA LEU A 73 -0.95 13.80 3.07
C LEU A 73 -1.12 14.07 4.57
N ALA A 74 -0.11 14.67 5.21
CA ALA A 74 -0.13 15.00 6.64
C ALA A 74 -1.20 16.04 7.01
N GLN A 75 -1.62 16.89 6.07
CA GLN A 75 -2.74 17.82 6.27
C GLN A 75 -4.09 17.09 6.40
N ILE A 76 -4.17 15.86 5.90
CA ILE A 76 -5.41 15.07 5.87
C ILE A 76 -5.43 14.06 7.01
N ARG A 77 -4.35 13.31 7.20
CA ARG A 77 -4.19 12.27 8.23
C ARG A 77 -2.72 12.16 8.66
N PRO A 78 -2.46 11.67 9.89
CA PRO A 78 -1.09 11.34 10.29
C PRO A 78 -0.41 10.48 9.23
N THR A 79 0.77 10.89 8.78
CA THR A 79 1.48 10.27 7.66
C THR A 79 2.91 9.92 8.06
N ILE A 80 3.33 8.71 7.76
CA ILE A 80 4.69 8.22 8.02
C ILE A 80 5.34 7.82 6.71
N ALA A 81 6.55 8.33 6.46
CA ALA A 81 7.42 7.87 5.40
C ALA A 81 8.00 6.50 5.75
N PHE A 82 7.97 5.57 4.81
CA PHE A 82 8.39 4.19 5.04
C PHE A 82 9.16 3.61 3.86
N HIS A 83 10.19 2.85 4.17
CA HIS A 83 10.86 1.93 3.25
C HIS A 83 10.87 0.55 3.88
N ALA A 84 10.09 -0.37 3.31
CA ALA A 84 10.02 -1.75 3.79
C ALA A 84 11.24 -2.53 3.34
N SER A 85 12.11 -2.86 4.27
CA SER A 85 13.31 -3.68 4.04
C SER A 85 13.59 -4.52 5.27
N MET A 86 14.17 -5.69 5.08
CA MET A 86 14.59 -6.54 6.20
C MET A 86 15.93 -6.07 6.80
N THR A 87 16.75 -5.40 6.01
CA THR A 87 18.10 -4.97 6.40
C THR A 87 18.20 -3.46 6.64
N HIS A 88 17.63 -2.65 5.75
CA HIS A 88 17.77 -1.20 5.73
C HIS A 88 16.43 -0.48 5.74
N ALA A 89 15.57 -0.84 6.70
CA ALA A 89 14.25 -0.23 6.83
C ALA A 89 14.33 1.23 7.27
N PHE A 90 13.51 2.10 6.64
CA PHE A 90 13.29 3.46 7.08
C PHE A 90 11.87 3.63 7.64
N GLY A 91 11.71 4.49 8.67
CA GLY A 91 10.40 4.80 9.26
C GLY A 91 9.86 3.77 10.26
N LYS A 92 10.51 2.60 10.40
CA LYS A 92 10.09 1.53 11.31
C LYS A 92 9.94 2.01 12.75
N GLY A 93 10.94 2.71 13.28
CA GLY A 93 10.93 3.23 14.66
C GLY A 93 9.80 4.23 14.89
N ALA A 94 9.57 5.15 13.93
CA ALA A 94 8.50 6.13 14.00
C ALA A 94 7.11 5.45 14.01
N LEU A 95 6.90 4.47 13.12
CA LEU A 95 5.63 3.75 13.05
C LEU A 95 5.38 2.94 14.33
N ILE A 96 6.39 2.24 14.85
CA ILE A 96 6.28 1.51 16.13
C ILE A 96 5.96 2.46 17.28
N SER A 97 6.62 3.63 17.36
CA SER A 97 6.35 4.63 18.40
C SER A 97 4.91 5.14 18.32
N LEU A 98 4.41 5.40 17.11
CA LEU A 98 3.02 5.82 16.90
C LEU A 98 2.02 4.72 17.34
N LEU A 99 2.26 3.46 16.95
CA LEU A 99 1.40 2.35 17.36
C LEU A 99 1.38 2.14 18.88
N ARG A 100 2.51 2.33 19.56
CA ARG A 100 2.58 2.30 21.02
C ARG A 100 1.80 3.45 21.67
N GLN A 101 1.78 4.65 21.07
CA GLN A 101 0.96 5.77 21.53
C GLN A 101 -0.53 5.43 21.43
N PHE A 102 -0.98 4.86 20.29
CA PHE A 102 -2.36 4.37 20.18
C PHE A 102 -2.69 3.27 21.19
N GLY A 103 -1.76 2.38 21.49
CA GLY A 103 -1.92 1.38 22.54
C GLY A 103 -2.13 2.01 23.93
N LYS A 104 -1.45 3.11 24.22
CA LYS A 104 -1.65 3.86 25.46
C LYS A 104 -2.96 4.65 25.51
N LEU A 105 -3.38 5.22 24.38
CA LEU A 105 -4.65 5.93 24.27
C LEU A 105 -5.86 5.01 24.45
N ASN A 106 -5.73 3.74 24.08
CA ASN A 106 -6.76 2.71 24.25
C ASN A 106 -6.43 1.81 25.46
N SER A 107 -6.03 2.39 26.58
CA SER A 107 -5.62 1.66 27.81
C SER A 107 -6.73 0.85 28.46
N ASP A 108 -7.99 1.15 28.17
CA ASP A 108 -9.18 0.37 28.53
C ASP A 108 -9.22 -1.00 27.83
N LYS A 109 -8.55 -1.13 26.68
CA LYS A 109 -8.42 -2.40 25.96
C LYS A 109 -7.13 -3.12 26.33
N LYS A 110 -7.25 -4.41 26.63
CA LYS A 110 -6.07 -5.26 26.90
C LYS A 110 -5.15 -5.36 25.66
N GLN A 111 -5.70 -5.21 24.48
CA GLN A 111 -5.02 -5.38 23.20
C GLN A 111 -5.63 -4.47 22.14
N ILE A 112 -4.81 -3.94 21.23
CA ILE A 112 -5.25 -3.19 20.07
C ILE A 112 -4.96 -3.98 18.78
N SER A 113 -5.88 -3.89 17.85
CA SER A 113 -5.78 -4.49 16.53
C SER A 113 -5.46 -3.41 15.48
N VAL A 114 -4.44 -3.66 14.66
CA VAL A 114 -3.96 -2.75 13.62
C VAL A 114 -4.18 -3.39 12.26
N GLY A 115 -5.17 -2.93 11.51
CA GLY A 115 -5.46 -3.39 10.15
C GLY A 115 -4.52 -2.73 9.14
N VAL A 116 -3.94 -3.52 8.26
CA VAL A 116 -3.06 -3.03 7.19
C VAL A 116 -3.79 -3.15 5.87
N ILE A 117 -4.21 -2.02 5.32
CA ILE A 117 -5.00 -1.94 4.09
C ILE A 117 -4.23 -1.21 2.97
N GLY A 118 -4.71 -1.33 1.75
CA GLY A 118 -4.16 -0.62 0.59
C GLY A 118 -4.27 -1.43 -0.69
N TYR A 119 -3.84 -0.80 -1.76
CA TYR A 119 -3.86 -1.35 -3.11
C TYR A 119 -3.00 -2.63 -3.22
N PRO A 120 -3.19 -3.49 -4.23
CA PRO A 120 -2.24 -4.58 -4.51
C PRO A 120 -0.82 -4.03 -4.74
N ASN A 121 0.20 -4.79 -4.37
CA ASN A 121 1.62 -4.50 -4.61
C ASN A 121 2.19 -3.20 -3.99
N VAL A 122 1.44 -2.46 -3.17
CA VAL A 122 1.97 -1.31 -2.42
C VAL A 122 2.93 -1.71 -1.28
N GLY A 123 3.01 -3.01 -0.96
CA GLY A 123 3.94 -3.57 0.01
C GLY A 123 3.37 -3.78 1.41
N LYS A 124 2.06 -4.04 1.58
CA LYS A 124 1.42 -4.32 2.88
C LYS A 124 2.15 -5.40 3.69
N SER A 125 2.26 -6.58 3.13
CA SER A 125 2.94 -7.72 3.78
C SER A 125 4.43 -7.46 4.02
N SER A 126 5.08 -6.66 3.15
CA SER A 126 6.47 -6.23 3.36
C SER A 126 6.62 -5.28 4.55
N VAL A 127 5.69 -4.34 4.72
CA VAL A 127 5.64 -3.45 5.89
C VAL A 127 5.47 -4.27 7.16
N ILE A 128 4.55 -5.24 7.18
CA ILE A 128 4.33 -6.14 8.32
C ILE A 128 5.60 -6.92 8.64
N ASN A 129 6.21 -7.58 7.65
CA ASN A 129 7.45 -8.34 7.85
C ASN A 129 8.58 -7.47 8.40
N THR A 130 8.67 -6.23 7.90
CA THR A 130 9.65 -5.26 8.41
C THR A 130 9.40 -4.89 9.87
N LEU A 131 8.13 -4.65 10.25
CA LEU A 131 7.77 -4.30 11.63
C LEU A 131 8.14 -5.40 12.61
N ILE A 132 7.85 -6.65 12.28
CA ILE A 132 8.13 -7.83 13.14
C ILE A 132 9.56 -8.34 13.01
N SER A 133 10.37 -7.82 12.08
CA SER A 133 11.74 -8.32 11.77
C SER A 133 11.80 -9.80 11.41
N LYS A 134 10.72 -10.36 10.84
CA LYS A 134 10.60 -11.77 10.47
C LYS A 134 9.75 -11.91 9.22
N LYS A 135 10.07 -12.88 8.36
CA LYS A 135 9.24 -13.25 7.20
C LYS A 135 8.02 -14.07 7.63
N SER A 136 7.00 -13.40 8.17
CA SER A 136 5.74 -14.06 8.59
C SER A 136 4.69 -14.04 7.49
N CYS A 137 4.69 -13.01 6.64
CA CYS A 137 3.82 -12.92 5.49
C CYS A 137 4.57 -13.32 4.22
N LYS A 138 3.90 -14.06 3.35
CA LYS A 138 4.42 -14.32 2.00
C LYS A 138 4.40 -13.02 1.19
N VAL A 139 5.50 -12.72 0.54
CA VAL A 139 5.65 -11.55 -0.32
C VAL A 139 6.07 -12.02 -1.71
N ALA A 140 5.32 -11.62 -2.71
CA ALA A 140 5.66 -11.85 -4.11
C ALA A 140 5.41 -10.56 -4.92
N PRO A 141 6.14 -10.34 -6.02
CA PRO A 141 5.92 -9.19 -6.89
C PRO A 141 4.61 -9.29 -7.70
N VAL A 142 3.79 -10.26 -7.38
CA VAL A 142 2.58 -10.62 -8.11
C VAL A 142 1.34 -10.19 -7.32
N PRO A 143 0.34 -9.52 -7.95
CA PRO A 143 -0.89 -9.13 -7.27
C PRO A 143 -1.70 -10.33 -6.78
N GLY A 144 -2.33 -10.20 -5.61
CA GLY A 144 -3.21 -11.22 -5.02
C GLY A 144 -2.50 -12.38 -4.34
N GLU A 145 -1.26 -12.19 -3.85
CA GLU A 145 -0.55 -13.20 -3.04
C GLU A 145 -1.24 -13.43 -1.70
N THR A 146 -1.66 -12.39 -0.99
CA THR A 146 -2.46 -12.49 0.23
C THR A 146 -3.91 -12.75 -0.14
N LYS A 147 -4.41 -13.95 0.14
CA LYS A 147 -5.79 -14.37 -0.21
C LYS A 147 -6.77 -14.27 0.95
N ILE A 148 -6.28 -14.42 2.17
CA ILE A 148 -7.06 -14.45 3.41
C ILE A 148 -6.35 -13.56 4.41
N TRP A 149 -7.11 -12.81 5.20
CA TRP A 149 -6.55 -12.02 6.29
C TRP A 149 -5.98 -12.92 7.40
N GLN A 150 -4.95 -12.45 8.08
CA GLN A 150 -4.29 -13.17 9.16
C GLN A 150 -3.87 -12.25 10.30
N TYR A 151 -3.97 -12.73 11.54
CA TYR A 151 -3.46 -12.07 12.73
C TYR A 151 -1.97 -12.36 12.92
N ILE A 152 -1.21 -11.31 13.22
CA ILE A 152 0.23 -11.39 13.43
C ILE A 152 0.58 -10.58 14.67
N THR A 153 1.17 -11.21 15.67
CA THR A 153 1.59 -10.52 16.91
C THR A 153 2.80 -9.63 16.62
N LEU A 154 2.65 -8.33 16.84
CA LEU A 154 3.77 -7.38 16.82
C LEU A 154 4.39 -7.22 18.21
N PHE A 155 3.55 -6.97 19.21
CA PHE A 155 3.89 -6.89 20.62
C PHE A 155 2.83 -7.60 21.47
N ARG A 156 3.09 -7.74 22.79
CA ARG A 156 2.18 -8.42 23.70
C ARG A 156 0.74 -7.88 23.67
N ASN A 157 0.59 -6.60 23.35
CA ASN A 157 -0.70 -5.90 23.33
C ASN A 157 -1.04 -5.28 21.96
N ILE A 158 -0.30 -5.58 20.89
CA ILE A 158 -0.53 -5.03 19.53
C ILE A 158 -0.49 -6.18 18.52
N TYR A 159 -1.60 -6.33 17.79
CA TYR A 159 -1.74 -7.29 16.70
C TYR A 159 -1.88 -6.58 15.38
N LEU A 160 -1.17 -7.08 14.36
CA LEU A 160 -1.33 -6.65 12.98
C LEU A 160 -2.29 -7.58 12.26
N ILE A 161 -3.12 -7.05 11.40
CA ILE A 161 -4.02 -7.81 10.54
C ILE A 161 -3.60 -7.54 9.10
N ASP A 162 -3.01 -8.54 8.43
CA ASP A 162 -2.71 -8.47 7.00
C ASP A 162 -3.98 -8.69 6.19
N CYS A 163 -4.26 -7.78 5.26
CA CYS A 163 -5.44 -7.77 4.43
C CYS A 163 -5.07 -8.00 2.95
N PRO A 164 -5.86 -8.78 2.20
CA PRO A 164 -5.74 -8.81 0.75
C PRO A 164 -5.79 -7.40 0.14
N GLY A 165 -5.04 -7.19 -0.93
CA GLY A 165 -5.09 -5.91 -1.65
C GLY A 165 -6.48 -5.68 -2.26
N VAL A 166 -7.06 -4.52 -1.97
CA VAL A 166 -8.36 -4.12 -2.54
C VAL A 166 -8.11 -3.18 -3.70
N VAL A 167 -8.63 -3.55 -4.86
CA VAL A 167 -8.69 -2.67 -6.02
C VAL A 167 -10.00 -1.88 -5.91
N VAL A 168 -9.86 -0.58 -5.84
CA VAL A 168 -11.00 0.33 -5.92
C VAL A 168 -10.97 0.94 -7.31
N ASP A 169 -11.96 0.63 -8.11
CA ASP A 169 -12.14 1.30 -9.39
C ASP A 169 -12.40 2.78 -9.09
N THR A 170 -11.45 3.62 -9.39
CA THR A 170 -11.63 5.07 -9.31
C THR A 170 -12.47 5.46 -10.54
N ALA A 171 -13.54 6.21 -10.32
CA ALA A 171 -14.35 6.68 -11.42
C ALA A 171 -13.46 7.46 -12.40
N GLY A 172 -13.24 6.93 -13.60
CA GLY A 172 -12.33 7.46 -14.60
C GLY A 172 -11.05 6.65 -14.86
N ASP A 173 -10.76 5.60 -14.08
CA ASP A 173 -9.65 4.71 -14.40
C ASP A 173 -9.95 3.94 -15.69
N THR A 174 -9.01 4.00 -16.62
CA THR A 174 -9.02 3.20 -17.85
C THR A 174 -8.49 1.77 -17.57
N GLU A 175 -8.71 0.86 -18.48
CA GLU A 175 -8.10 -0.46 -18.44
C GLU A 175 -6.56 -0.36 -18.41
N THR A 176 -6.02 0.55 -19.22
CA THR A 176 -4.60 0.89 -19.25
C THR A 176 -4.08 1.31 -17.88
N ASP A 177 -4.80 2.19 -17.16
CA ASP A 177 -4.43 2.59 -15.80
C ASP A 177 -4.38 1.41 -14.85
N SER A 178 -5.33 0.49 -14.95
CA SER A 178 -5.37 -0.72 -14.11
C SER A 178 -4.17 -1.65 -14.37
N VAL A 179 -3.77 -1.78 -15.63
CA VAL A 179 -2.58 -2.55 -16.02
C VAL A 179 -1.31 -1.88 -15.51
N LEU A 180 -1.14 -0.57 -15.73
CA LEU A 180 0.04 0.19 -15.30
C LEU A 180 0.16 0.28 -13.76
N LYS A 181 -0.96 0.26 -13.03
CA LYS A 181 -0.98 0.14 -11.56
C LYS A 181 -0.59 -1.25 -11.06
N GLY A 182 -0.35 -2.23 -11.94
CA GLY A 182 0.04 -3.59 -11.59
C GLY A 182 -1.08 -4.40 -10.91
N VAL A 183 -2.33 -4.13 -11.25
CA VAL A 183 -3.50 -4.88 -10.77
C VAL A 183 -3.65 -6.18 -11.55
N VAL A 184 -3.41 -6.12 -12.84
CA VAL A 184 -3.46 -7.23 -13.76
C VAL A 184 -2.05 -7.79 -13.93
N ARG A 185 -1.92 -9.11 -13.95
CA ARG A 185 -0.65 -9.78 -14.25
C ARG A 185 -0.36 -9.65 -15.73
N ALA A 186 0.88 -9.28 -16.09
CA ALA A 186 1.29 -9.15 -17.49
C ALA A 186 1.04 -10.44 -18.30
N GLU A 187 1.22 -11.60 -17.66
CA GLU A 187 1.01 -12.92 -18.28
C GLU A 187 -0.46 -13.25 -18.57
N ARG A 188 -1.39 -12.42 -18.13
CA ARG A 188 -2.83 -12.56 -18.37
C ARG A 188 -3.37 -11.57 -19.39
N LEU A 189 -2.52 -10.70 -19.90
CA LEU A 189 -2.89 -9.77 -20.97
C LEU A 189 -2.83 -10.55 -22.29
N GLU A 190 -3.86 -10.39 -23.10
CA GLU A 190 -3.93 -10.99 -24.43
C GLU A 190 -2.94 -10.30 -25.39
N THR A 191 -2.84 -8.96 -25.28
CA THR A 191 -1.96 -8.09 -26.08
C THR A 191 -1.20 -7.13 -25.18
N PRO A 192 -0.10 -7.58 -24.50
CA PRO A 192 0.68 -6.71 -23.62
C PRO A 192 1.32 -5.52 -24.33
N GLU A 193 1.58 -5.64 -25.63
CA GLU A 193 2.14 -4.62 -26.51
C GLU A 193 1.27 -3.36 -26.61
N ASP A 194 -0.04 -3.45 -26.48
CA ASP A 194 -0.97 -2.32 -26.56
C ASP A 194 -0.76 -1.29 -25.45
N TYR A 195 -0.06 -1.67 -24.38
CA TYR A 195 0.22 -0.82 -23.22
C TYR A 195 1.60 -0.14 -23.28
N ILE A 196 2.42 -0.46 -24.30
CA ILE A 196 3.80 0.07 -24.42
C ILE A 196 3.78 1.58 -24.65
N ASP A 197 2.88 2.08 -25.48
CA ASP A 197 2.77 3.51 -25.78
C ASP A 197 2.48 4.32 -24.51
N ALA A 198 1.57 3.86 -23.68
CA ALA A 198 1.26 4.49 -22.40
C ALA A 198 2.46 4.50 -21.42
N ILE A 199 3.31 3.46 -21.46
CA ILE A 199 4.57 3.45 -20.69
C ILE A 199 5.55 4.48 -21.25
N GLN A 200 5.65 4.60 -22.58
CA GLN A 200 6.54 5.58 -23.24
C GLN A 200 6.12 7.02 -22.99
N GLU A 201 4.82 7.29 -22.87
CA GLU A 201 4.32 8.60 -22.47
C GLU A 201 4.67 8.94 -21.01
N ALA A 202 4.62 7.94 -20.11
CA ALA A 202 4.88 8.13 -18.69
C ALA A 202 6.38 8.17 -18.33
N VAL A 203 7.26 7.57 -19.15
CA VAL A 203 8.70 7.40 -18.87
C VAL A 203 9.52 7.98 -20.01
N LYS A 204 10.59 8.73 -19.67
CA LYS A 204 11.52 9.25 -20.67
C LYS A 204 12.17 8.11 -21.46
N ARG A 205 12.18 8.23 -22.78
CA ARG A 205 12.77 7.24 -23.71
C ARG A 205 14.23 6.90 -23.37
N GLU A 206 15.00 7.88 -22.88
CA GLU A 206 16.38 7.69 -22.48
C GLU A 206 16.53 6.70 -21.32
N HIS A 207 15.59 6.69 -20.37
CA HIS A 207 15.59 5.76 -19.25
C HIS A 207 15.24 4.35 -19.71
N ILE A 208 14.29 4.21 -20.63
CA ILE A 208 13.92 2.91 -21.21
C ILE A 208 15.10 2.35 -22.01
N ALA A 209 15.73 3.17 -22.87
CA ALA A 209 16.89 2.78 -23.64
C ALA A 209 18.05 2.32 -22.77
N ALA A 210 18.33 3.05 -21.67
CA ALA A 210 19.38 2.68 -20.72
C ALA A 210 19.07 1.36 -20.01
N LEU A 211 17.81 1.12 -19.65
CA LEU A 211 17.38 -0.09 -18.94
C LEU A 211 17.52 -1.35 -19.81
N TYR A 212 17.15 -1.24 -21.08
CA TYR A 212 17.15 -2.36 -22.03
C TYR A 212 18.41 -2.44 -22.91
N GLY A 213 19.40 -1.56 -22.70
CA GLY A 213 20.63 -1.53 -23.48
C GLY A 213 20.39 -1.20 -24.96
N LEU A 214 19.33 -0.46 -25.28
CA LEU A 214 19.01 -0.05 -26.64
C LEU A 214 19.98 1.06 -27.07
N SER A 215 20.62 0.86 -28.23
CA SER A 215 21.42 1.91 -28.83
C SER A 215 20.52 3.11 -29.15
N LYS A 216 21.04 4.33 -28.97
CA LYS A 216 20.42 5.55 -29.50
C LYS A 216 20.43 5.47 -31.04
N THR A 217 19.56 4.66 -31.62
CA THR A 217 19.29 4.76 -33.06
C THR A 217 18.45 5.99 -33.24
N GLY A 218 19.06 6.93 -33.99
CA GLY A 218 18.49 8.22 -34.29
C GLY A 218 17.18 8.14 -35.02
N ASP A 219 16.50 9.25 -34.95
CA ASP A 219 15.38 9.81 -35.69
C ASP A 219 14.11 9.00 -35.81
#